data_63247b2d2065b17d8598d30c62f021ca
#
_entry.id   63247b2d2065b17d8598d30c62f021ca
#
_cell.length_a   1.000
_cell.length_b   1.000
_cell.length_c   1.000
_cell.angle_alpha   90.00
_cell.angle_beta   90.00
_cell.angle_gamma   90.00
#
_symmetry.space_group_name_H-M   'P 1'
#
loop_
_entity.id
_entity.type
_entity.pdbx_description
1 polymer ?
#
loop_
_entity_poly.entity_id
_entity_poly.type
_entity_poly.pdbx_seq_one_letter_code
_entity_poly.pdbx_strand_id
1 'polypeptide(L)'
;MTTSAYVRYTIGDILESFNQPIPFEQPLIETIANSLEANASEIEIILSVDESQTQIEDKNIKIIRRINGFTIIDNGDGFTSQNIDSFTKFKSNLKRKIGCKGVGRFTWLKVFEDIKIESQTTDTYVKFDFNKNFSIDSINTQENFSSKTYTKITFSNVTTTYKRFANPNKKKEKDIDERLIADIKAIKELISTHFLVKFFLIHEREKRNFKIILKIGDESEIITNENITKLNKKEFDILDTTDNSLNPQYYNFELFYNYTTNKNEKFVQSYCSAGRLIAPFTDSVKITSLPSPDINLNMLLASKYFDERTTEERNDFSFSKNDVNKTTVNPIPLNEINEKLKPIIEEILLEKFPKLESDNDKILQECIEERPYLGKYIRQDTSKIKTKAKVLDEAEKAYKKKKMMFVNHFPRC
;
A
#
# COMPACT_ATOMS: atom_id res chain seq x y z
N MET A 1 28.33 -8.36 -38.78
CA MET A 1 28.24 -8.26 -37.31
C MET A 1 27.46 -7.00 -37.00
N THR A 2 26.18 -7.14 -36.76
CA THR A 2 25.29 -6.00 -36.35
C THR A 2 25.50 -5.77 -34.88
N THR A 3 26.25 -4.73 -34.52
CA THR A 3 26.32 -4.20 -33.15
C THR A 3 24.95 -3.62 -32.81
N SER A 4 24.17 -4.36 -32.03
CA SER A 4 22.98 -3.79 -31.43
C SER A 4 23.40 -2.74 -30.39
N ALA A 5 23.05 -1.48 -30.63
CA ALA A 5 23.29 -0.41 -29.70
C ALA A 5 22.37 -0.64 -28.48
N TYR A 6 22.94 -1.11 -27.37
CA TYR A 6 22.21 -1.16 -26.10
C TYR A 6 22.19 0.23 -25.50
N VAL A 7 21.00 0.78 -25.30
CA VAL A 7 20.84 1.98 -24.47
C VAL A 7 21.11 1.55 -23.01
N ARG A 8 22.20 2.04 -22.42
CA ARG A 8 22.53 1.82 -21.03
C ARG A 8 21.97 2.97 -20.20
N TYR A 9 21.00 2.68 -19.34
CA TYR A 9 20.58 3.62 -18.33
C TYR A 9 21.55 3.58 -17.14
N THR A 10 21.98 4.73 -16.67
CA THR A 10 22.70 4.83 -15.39
C THR A 10 21.71 4.71 -14.23
N ILE A 11 22.20 4.35 -13.05
CA ILE A 11 21.35 4.36 -11.84
C ILE A 11 20.78 5.76 -11.61
N GLY A 12 21.53 6.83 -11.91
CA GLY A 12 21.07 8.21 -11.85
C GLY A 12 19.83 8.45 -12.71
N ASP A 13 19.88 8.06 -13.99
CA ASP A 13 18.75 8.21 -14.92
C ASP A 13 17.50 7.47 -14.43
N ILE A 14 17.69 6.26 -13.86
CA ILE A 14 16.59 5.49 -13.28
C ILE A 14 15.99 6.21 -12.08
N LEU A 15 16.83 6.73 -11.18
CA LEU A 15 16.36 7.46 -10.00
C LEU A 15 15.62 8.74 -10.38
N GLU A 16 16.03 9.44 -11.41
CA GLU A 16 15.33 10.63 -11.92
C GLU A 16 13.97 10.30 -12.55
N SER A 17 13.79 9.08 -13.08
CA SER A 17 12.53 8.65 -13.67
C SER A 17 11.40 8.43 -12.66
N PHE A 18 11.68 8.33 -11.36
CA PHE A 18 10.65 8.27 -10.32
C PHE A 18 10.04 9.65 -10.08
N ASN A 19 8.81 9.83 -10.53
CA ASN A 19 8.10 11.11 -10.50
C ASN A 19 7.41 11.41 -9.17
N GLN A 20 7.23 10.40 -8.32
CA GLN A 20 6.54 10.53 -7.04
C GLN A 20 7.54 10.51 -5.87
N PRO A 21 7.26 11.26 -4.79
CA PRO A 21 8.00 11.11 -3.55
C PRO A 21 7.91 9.67 -3.03
N ILE A 22 9.05 9.11 -2.64
CA ILE A 22 9.11 7.77 -2.05
C ILE A 22 8.92 7.93 -0.52
N PRO A 23 7.94 7.26 0.11
CA PRO A 23 7.84 7.23 1.57
C PRO A 23 9.11 6.63 2.21
N PHE A 24 9.48 7.10 3.40
CA PHE A 24 10.69 6.63 4.09
C PHE A 24 10.65 5.12 4.36
N GLU A 25 9.47 4.56 4.61
CA GLU A 25 9.25 3.14 4.85
C GLU A 25 9.31 2.25 3.60
N GLN A 26 9.28 2.83 2.39
CA GLN A 26 9.20 2.06 1.16
C GLN A 26 10.36 1.04 1.00
N PRO A 27 11.64 1.36 1.28
CA PRO A 27 12.72 0.37 1.24
C PRO A 27 12.49 -0.82 2.18
N LEU A 28 11.97 -0.58 3.37
CA LEU A 28 11.63 -1.62 4.34
C LEU A 28 10.55 -2.55 3.76
N ILE A 29 9.47 -1.96 3.25
CA ILE A 29 8.35 -2.68 2.63
C ILE A 29 8.82 -3.50 1.42
N GLU A 30 9.60 -2.90 0.50
CA GLU A 30 10.11 -3.60 -0.68
C GLU A 30 11.05 -4.75 -0.32
N THR A 31 11.88 -4.59 0.72
CA THR A 31 12.80 -5.65 1.13
C THR A 31 12.07 -6.81 1.78
N ILE A 32 11.09 -6.55 2.65
CA ILE A 32 10.21 -7.60 3.23
C ILE A 32 9.48 -8.35 2.10
N ALA A 33 8.94 -7.63 1.11
CA ALA A 33 8.28 -8.26 -0.02
C ALA A 33 9.22 -9.19 -0.79
N ASN A 34 10.46 -8.74 -1.05
CA ASN A 34 11.46 -9.56 -1.73
C ASN A 34 11.81 -10.82 -0.94
N SER A 35 11.95 -10.73 0.39
CA SER A 35 12.20 -11.89 1.26
C SER A 35 11.04 -12.89 1.24
N LEU A 36 9.78 -12.41 1.31
CA LEU A 36 8.60 -13.27 1.21
C LEU A 36 8.48 -13.95 -0.18
N GLU A 37 8.85 -13.24 -1.25
CA GLU A 37 8.87 -13.73 -2.63
C GLU A 37 10.06 -14.68 -2.90
N ALA A 38 11.12 -14.61 -2.08
CA ALA A 38 12.23 -15.56 -2.06
C ALA A 38 11.96 -16.76 -1.14
N ASN A 39 10.69 -17.03 -0.81
CA ASN A 39 10.25 -18.15 0.02
C ASN A 39 10.78 -18.13 1.46
N ALA A 40 11.23 -16.99 1.98
CA ALA A 40 11.68 -16.90 3.36
C ALA A 40 10.57 -17.33 4.34
N SER A 41 10.93 -18.19 5.27
CA SER A 41 10.07 -18.60 6.40
C SER A 41 10.40 -17.82 7.68
N GLU A 42 11.60 -17.24 7.75
CA GLU A 42 12.00 -16.36 8.84
C GLU A 42 12.67 -15.10 8.29
N ILE A 43 12.23 -13.95 8.79
CA ILE A 43 12.76 -12.62 8.43
C ILE A 43 13.05 -11.89 9.75
N GLU A 44 14.30 -11.52 9.97
CA GLU A 44 14.70 -10.69 11.10
C GLU A 44 14.97 -9.27 10.63
N ILE A 45 14.37 -8.28 11.29
CA ILE A 45 14.48 -6.85 10.98
C ILE A 45 15.07 -6.15 12.20
N ILE A 46 16.28 -5.62 12.06
CA ILE A 46 17.00 -4.90 13.12
C ILE A 46 17.00 -3.42 12.72
N LEU A 47 16.29 -2.59 13.46
CA LEU A 47 16.14 -1.17 13.20
C LEU A 47 17.22 -0.39 13.96
N SER A 48 17.97 0.45 13.26
CA SER A 48 18.95 1.36 13.83
C SER A 48 18.31 2.72 14.09
N VAL A 49 18.60 3.32 15.23
CA VAL A 49 17.99 4.57 15.67
C VAL A 49 19.00 5.68 15.84
N ASP A 50 18.56 6.91 15.59
CA ASP A 50 19.29 8.14 15.90
C ASP A 50 18.79 8.69 17.24
N GLU A 51 19.68 8.76 18.23
CA GLU A 51 19.35 9.20 19.59
C GLU A 51 19.34 10.73 19.75
N SER A 52 19.69 11.48 18.71
CA SER A 52 20.05 12.90 18.83
C SER A 52 18.89 13.90 18.74
N GLN A 53 17.62 13.47 18.61
CA GLN A 53 16.54 14.44 18.40
C GLN A 53 15.71 14.71 19.66
N THR A 54 15.83 15.96 20.13
CA THR A 54 15.02 16.49 21.23
C THR A 54 13.99 17.46 20.64
N GLN A 55 12.69 17.16 20.80
CA GLN A 55 11.63 18.15 20.56
C GLN A 55 11.20 18.76 21.89
N ILE A 56 10.99 20.08 21.90
CA ILE A 56 10.45 20.81 23.06
C ILE A 56 8.97 21.02 22.76
N GLU A 57 8.10 20.26 23.43
CA GLU A 57 6.65 20.47 23.44
C GLU A 57 6.23 20.91 24.84
N ASP A 58 5.51 22.03 24.95
CA ASP A 58 4.92 22.57 26.21
C ASP A 58 5.82 22.55 27.45
N LYS A 59 7.07 23.00 27.31
CA LYS A 59 8.10 23.00 28.37
C LYS A 59 8.63 21.64 28.82
N ASN A 60 8.18 20.55 28.18
CA ASN A 60 8.71 19.21 28.39
C ASN A 60 9.68 18.84 27.27
N ILE A 61 10.84 18.32 27.63
CA ILE A 61 11.80 17.77 26.65
C ILE A 61 11.33 16.35 26.32
N LYS A 62 10.81 16.16 25.10
CA LYS A 62 10.49 14.83 24.59
C LYS A 62 11.59 14.39 23.63
N ILE A 63 12.30 13.33 23.97
CA ILE A 63 13.28 12.71 23.08
C ILE A 63 12.53 11.88 22.08
N ILE A 64 12.59 12.28 20.80
CA ILE A 64 12.03 11.49 19.70
C ILE A 64 13.18 10.77 19.00
N ARG A 65 13.22 9.46 19.15
CA ARG A 65 14.15 8.60 18.41
C ARG A 65 13.57 8.31 17.02
N ARG A 66 14.40 8.41 15.99
CA ARG A 66 14.01 8.13 14.61
C ARG A 66 14.88 7.05 13.99
N ILE A 67 14.28 6.28 13.07
CA ILE A 67 15.01 5.26 12.33
C ILE A 67 16.01 5.95 11.39
N ASN A 68 17.28 5.55 11.45
CA ASN A 68 18.35 6.04 10.60
C ASN A 68 18.95 4.96 9.69
N GLY A 69 18.49 3.72 9.83
CA GLY A 69 18.88 2.57 9.03
C GLY A 69 18.20 1.30 9.52
N PHE A 70 18.41 0.21 8.81
CA PHE A 70 17.95 -1.11 9.24
C PHE A 70 18.75 -2.22 8.55
N THR A 71 18.74 -3.39 9.18
CA THR A 71 19.25 -4.63 8.59
C THR A 71 18.12 -5.64 8.49
N ILE A 72 17.93 -6.25 7.34
CA ILE A 72 17.03 -7.39 7.14
C ILE A 72 17.87 -8.64 6.90
N ILE A 73 17.55 -9.70 7.61
CA ILE A 73 18.15 -11.03 7.44
C ILE A 73 17.02 -12.01 7.19
N ASP A 74 17.05 -12.73 6.08
CA ASP A 74 16.08 -13.75 5.74
C ASP A 74 16.74 -15.08 5.38
N ASN A 75 15.99 -16.17 5.49
CA ASN A 75 16.41 -17.53 5.15
C ASN A 75 15.83 -18.01 3.81
N GLY A 76 15.51 -17.11 2.90
CA GLY A 76 14.96 -17.41 1.57
C GLY A 76 15.97 -18.02 0.60
N ASP A 77 15.58 -18.09 -0.68
CA ASP A 77 16.37 -18.71 -1.76
C ASP A 77 17.73 -18.01 -2.01
N GLY A 78 17.87 -16.76 -1.58
CA GLY A 78 19.08 -15.96 -1.70
C GLY A 78 19.40 -15.48 -3.12
N PHE A 79 20.62 -14.97 -3.30
CA PHE A 79 21.12 -14.45 -4.57
C PHE A 79 21.71 -15.59 -5.43
N THR A 80 20.82 -16.44 -5.94
CA THR A 80 21.17 -17.42 -7.00
C THR A 80 21.64 -16.68 -8.25
N SER A 81 22.31 -17.38 -9.17
CA SER A 81 22.75 -16.80 -10.46
C SER A 81 21.59 -16.14 -11.21
N GLN A 82 20.38 -16.72 -11.16
CA GLN A 82 19.18 -16.16 -11.77
C GLN A 82 18.70 -14.90 -11.05
N ASN A 83 18.77 -14.87 -9.72
CA ASN A 83 18.41 -13.69 -8.92
C ASN A 83 19.42 -12.55 -9.09
N ILE A 84 20.74 -12.85 -9.23
CA ILE A 84 21.76 -11.86 -9.56
C ILE A 84 21.49 -11.24 -10.93
N ASP A 85 21.24 -12.08 -11.95
CA ASP A 85 20.90 -11.60 -13.30
C ASP A 85 19.66 -10.70 -13.29
N SER A 86 18.63 -11.10 -12.54
CA SER A 86 17.42 -10.28 -12.35
C SER A 86 17.71 -8.97 -11.60
N PHE A 87 18.55 -9.00 -10.57
CA PHE A 87 18.93 -7.83 -9.80
C PHE A 87 19.70 -6.80 -10.64
N THR A 88 20.53 -7.24 -11.57
CA THR A 88 21.35 -6.36 -12.42
C THR A 88 20.57 -5.76 -13.60
N LYS A 89 19.39 -6.28 -13.93
CA LYS A 89 18.56 -5.82 -15.06
C LYS A 89 17.47 -4.85 -14.62
N PHE A 90 17.43 -3.65 -15.20
CA PHE A 90 16.31 -2.73 -15.04
C PHE A 90 15.04 -3.34 -15.64
N LYS A 91 13.91 -3.30 -14.88
CA LYS A 91 12.61 -3.89 -15.27
C LYS A 91 12.71 -5.40 -15.61
N SER A 92 13.44 -6.15 -14.79
CA SER A 92 13.55 -7.60 -14.93
C SER A 92 12.16 -8.26 -15.00
N ASN A 93 12.00 -9.21 -15.92
CA ASN A 93 10.76 -9.97 -16.10
C ASN A 93 10.68 -11.25 -15.26
N LEU A 94 11.72 -11.59 -14.48
CA LEU A 94 11.83 -12.86 -13.76
C LEU A 94 10.61 -13.16 -12.87
N LYS A 95 10.17 -12.16 -12.12
CA LYS A 95 9.04 -12.26 -11.20
C LYS A 95 7.77 -11.53 -11.69
N ARG A 96 7.66 -11.24 -12.99
CA ARG A 96 6.52 -10.50 -13.56
C ARG A 96 5.19 -11.23 -13.38
N LYS A 97 5.19 -12.57 -13.41
CA LYS A 97 3.98 -13.39 -13.21
C LYS A 97 3.35 -13.24 -11.83
N ILE A 98 4.13 -12.87 -10.81
CA ILE A 98 3.68 -12.59 -9.45
C ILE A 98 3.56 -11.08 -9.16
N GLY A 99 3.45 -10.27 -10.22
CA GLY A 99 3.23 -8.83 -10.12
C GLY A 99 4.49 -7.99 -9.90
N CYS A 100 5.72 -8.57 -9.91
CA CYS A 100 6.95 -7.82 -9.68
C CYS A 100 7.35 -6.98 -10.91
N LYS A 101 7.69 -5.70 -10.69
CA LYS A 101 8.07 -4.76 -11.76
C LYS A 101 9.58 -4.65 -11.96
N GLY A 102 10.40 -5.25 -11.07
CA GLY A 102 11.85 -5.26 -11.14
C GLY A 102 12.52 -3.91 -10.88
N VAL A 103 11.84 -2.99 -10.20
CA VAL A 103 12.33 -1.64 -9.92
C VAL A 103 12.40 -1.32 -8.41
N GLY A 104 11.78 -2.12 -7.55
CA GLY A 104 11.69 -1.86 -6.11
C GLY A 104 13.02 -1.54 -5.43
N ARG A 105 14.13 -2.22 -5.83
CA ARG A 105 15.47 -1.95 -5.28
C ARG A 105 15.98 -0.53 -5.54
N PHE A 106 15.51 0.14 -6.58
CA PHE A 106 15.93 1.52 -6.85
C PHE A 106 15.26 2.52 -5.90
N THR A 107 14.11 2.17 -5.31
CA THR A 107 13.50 2.98 -4.25
C THR A 107 14.40 3.05 -3.02
N TRP A 108 15.23 2.01 -2.80
CA TRP A 108 16.21 1.98 -1.71
C TRP A 108 17.19 3.16 -1.79
N LEU A 109 17.71 3.44 -3.00
CA LEU A 109 18.68 4.51 -3.26
C LEU A 109 18.06 5.93 -3.24
N LYS A 110 16.74 6.04 -3.23
CA LYS A 110 16.06 7.32 -2.96
C LYS A 110 16.14 7.69 -1.48
N VAL A 111 16.14 6.68 -0.61
CA VAL A 111 16.06 6.87 0.85
C VAL A 111 17.43 6.71 1.52
N PHE A 112 18.25 5.75 1.08
CA PHE A 112 19.55 5.43 1.65
C PHE A 112 20.68 5.56 0.62
N GLU A 113 21.84 6.05 1.06
CA GLU A 113 23.01 6.18 0.18
C GLU A 113 23.79 4.88 0.08
N ASP A 114 23.87 4.11 1.18
CA ASP A 114 24.68 2.91 1.28
C ASP A 114 23.82 1.69 1.63
N ILE A 115 23.89 0.68 0.75
CA ILE A 115 23.19 -0.59 0.94
C ILE A 115 24.21 -1.71 0.76
N LYS A 116 24.41 -2.51 1.81
CA LYS A 116 25.31 -3.66 1.78
C LYS A 116 24.50 -4.94 1.67
N ILE A 117 24.87 -5.80 0.73
CA ILE A 117 24.19 -7.04 0.44
C ILE A 117 25.17 -8.19 0.63
N GLU A 118 24.77 -9.17 1.45
CA GLU A 118 25.46 -10.46 1.64
C GLU A 118 24.41 -11.56 1.50
N SER A 119 24.72 -12.60 0.74
CA SER A 119 23.82 -13.73 0.56
C SER A 119 24.59 -15.03 0.43
N GLN A 120 24.14 -16.06 1.14
CA GLN A 120 24.60 -17.42 1.05
C GLN A 120 23.47 -18.29 0.50
N THR A 121 23.70 -18.92 -0.62
CA THR A 121 22.88 -20.01 -1.16
C THR A 121 23.49 -21.36 -0.75
N THR A 122 22.97 -22.46 -1.25
CA THR A 122 23.53 -23.78 -0.98
C THR A 122 24.96 -23.98 -1.49
N ASP A 123 25.36 -23.24 -2.51
CA ASP A 123 26.59 -23.43 -3.26
C ASP A 123 27.42 -22.16 -3.47
N THR A 124 26.82 -21.00 -3.20
CA THR A 124 27.42 -19.73 -3.59
C THR A 124 27.29 -18.68 -2.47
N TYR A 125 28.35 -17.96 -2.19
CA TYR A 125 28.35 -16.77 -1.35
C TYR A 125 28.55 -15.53 -2.23
N VAL A 126 27.68 -14.52 -2.02
CA VAL A 126 27.69 -13.27 -2.78
C VAL A 126 27.77 -12.10 -1.83
N LYS A 127 28.63 -11.12 -2.16
CA LYS A 127 28.74 -9.88 -1.39
C LYS A 127 29.03 -8.70 -2.30
N PHE A 128 28.28 -7.60 -2.12
CA PHE A 128 28.52 -6.36 -2.84
C PHE A 128 27.84 -5.16 -2.14
N ASP A 129 28.29 -3.96 -2.51
CA ASP A 129 27.69 -2.70 -2.10
C ASP A 129 26.79 -2.19 -3.25
N PHE A 130 25.54 -1.82 -2.92
CA PHE A 130 24.60 -1.24 -3.86
C PHE A 130 24.39 0.23 -3.52
N ASN A 131 24.93 1.11 -4.38
CA ASN A 131 24.84 2.56 -4.26
C ASN A 131 24.74 3.20 -5.65
N LYS A 132 24.75 4.52 -5.74
CA LYS A 132 24.65 5.24 -7.03
C LYS A 132 25.77 4.93 -8.02
N ASN A 133 26.92 4.46 -7.53
CA ASN A 133 28.10 4.10 -8.33
C ASN A 133 28.21 2.59 -8.56
N PHE A 134 27.17 1.82 -8.24
CA PHE A 134 27.18 0.36 -8.39
C PHE A 134 27.50 -0.06 -9.83
N SER A 135 28.43 -1.02 -9.96
CA SER A 135 28.75 -1.72 -11.20
C SER A 135 28.55 -3.23 -11.00
N ILE A 136 28.11 -3.91 -12.05
CA ILE A 136 27.96 -5.37 -12.04
C ILE A 136 29.28 -6.05 -11.69
N ASP A 137 30.40 -5.51 -12.13
CA ASP A 137 31.76 -6.04 -11.87
C ASP A 137 32.15 -5.95 -10.38
N SER A 138 31.42 -5.17 -9.57
CA SER A 138 31.65 -5.08 -8.12
C SER A 138 31.02 -6.24 -7.33
N ILE A 139 30.25 -7.11 -7.97
CA ILE A 139 29.65 -8.27 -7.32
C ILE A 139 30.73 -9.33 -7.09
N ASN A 140 31.08 -9.54 -5.83
CA ASN A 140 32.00 -10.59 -5.43
C ASN A 140 31.20 -11.89 -5.21
N THR A 141 31.46 -12.88 -6.05
CA THR A 141 30.83 -14.20 -6.00
C THR A 141 31.89 -15.25 -5.74
N GLN A 142 31.67 -16.12 -4.76
CA GLN A 142 32.55 -17.20 -4.37
C GLN A 142 31.76 -18.51 -4.26
N GLU A 143 32.33 -19.61 -4.72
CA GLU A 143 31.78 -20.92 -4.42
C GLU A 143 31.97 -21.20 -2.93
N ASN A 144 30.86 -21.47 -2.25
CA ASN A 144 30.84 -21.77 -0.83
C ASN A 144 29.64 -22.66 -0.50
N PHE A 145 29.91 -23.93 -0.27
CA PHE A 145 28.86 -24.91 0.06
C PHE A 145 28.41 -24.77 1.50
N SER A 146 27.13 -24.55 1.69
CA SER A 146 26.52 -24.39 3.00
C SER A 146 25.14 -25.04 3.06
N SER A 147 24.85 -25.67 4.19
CA SER A 147 23.49 -26.15 4.49
C SER A 147 22.54 -25.02 4.94
N LYS A 148 23.08 -23.84 5.25
CA LYS A 148 22.30 -22.67 5.68
C LYS A 148 22.27 -21.64 4.57
N THR A 149 21.08 -21.27 4.14
CA THR A 149 20.85 -20.16 3.20
C THR A 149 20.43 -18.92 4.00
N TYR A 150 20.91 -17.75 3.57
CA TYR A 150 20.45 -16.47 4.11
C TYR A 150 20.71 -15.34 3.11
N THR A 151 19.94 -14.29 3.26
CA THR A 151 20.26 -12.98 2.67
C THR A 151 20.25 -11.94 3.77
N LYS A 152 21.30 -11.11 3.81
CA LYS A 152 21.43 -9.99 4.73
C LYS A 152 21.58 -8.70 3.93
N ILE A 153 20.69 -7.76 4.13
CA ILE A 153 20.72 -6.44 3.48
C ILE A 153 20.74 -5.38 4.58
N THR A 154 21.78 -4.53 4.56
CA THR A 154 21.95 -3.46 5.53
C THR A 154 21.84 -2.10 4.85
N PHE A 155 20.96 -1.25 5.36
CA PHE A 155 20.68 0.11 4.88
C PHE A 155 21.24 1.12 5.87
N SER A 156 22.02 2.07 5.37
CA SER A 156 22.62 3.12 6.18
C SER A 156 22.75 4.43 5.40
N ASN A 157 23.04 5.51 6.10
CA ASN A 157 23.21 6.84 5.53
C ASN A 157 21.95 7.34 4.79
N VAL A 158 20.97 7.82 5.59
CA VAL A 158 19.72 8.40 5.05
C VAL A 158 20.05 9.63 4.20
N THR A 159 19.50 9.69 3.00
CA THR A 159 19.68 10.82 2.08
C THR A 159 19.13 12.11 2.68
N THR A 160 19.73 13.25 2.32
CA THR A 160 19.35 14.58 2.83
C THR A 160 17.91 14.97 2.51
N THR A 161 17.26 14.29 1.57
CA THR A 161 15.85 14.53 1.20
C THR A 161 14.91 14.32 2.38
N TYR A 162 15.19 13.34 3.24
CA TYR A 162 14.32 12.97 4.38
C TYR A 162 14.71 13.65 5.69
N LYS A 163 15.84 14.35 5.71
CA LYS A 163 16.29 15.14 6.84
C LYS A 163 16.73 16.51 6.33
N ARG A 164 15.78 17.43 6.22
CA ARG A 164 16.02 18.79 5.74
C ARG A 164 16.19 19.73 6.93
N PHE A 165 17.30 20.44 6.94
CA PHE A 165 17.51 21.51 7.91
C PHE A 165 16.97 22.83 7.36
N ALA A 166 16.31 23.61 8.21
CA ALA A 166 15.84 24.93 7.85
C ALA A 166 17.00 25.81 7.35
N ASN A 167 16.74 26.54 6.28
CA ASN A 167 17.70 27.53 5.81
C ASN A 167 17.72 28.71 6.80
N PRO A 168 18.85 28.98 7.49
CA PRO A 168 18.92 30.07 8.48
C PRO A 168 18.60 31.44 7.91
N ASN A 169 18.67 31.60 6.60
CA ASN A 169 18.33 32.85 5.88
C ASN A 169 16.83 32.97 5.50
N LYS A 170 16.02 31.92 5.74
CA LYS A 170 14.59 31.91 5.45
C LYS A 170 13.78 31.72 6.73
N LYS A 171 13.28 32.82 7.30
CA LYS A 171 12.53 32.85 8.59
C LYS A 171 11.28 31.95 8.70
N LYS A 172 10.82 31.30 7.61
CA LYS A 172 9.60 30.47 7.59
C LYS A 172 9.86 28.97 7.34
N GLU A 173 11.09 28.58 7.05
CA GLU A 173 11.41 27.16 6.89
C GLU A 173 11.65 26.53 8.27
N LYS A 174 11.01 25.40 8.54
CA LYS A 174 11.23 24.57 9.72
C LYS A 174 12.05 23.35 9.31
N ASP A 175 12.85 22.84 10.23
CA ASP A 175 13.47 21.52 10.08
C ASP A 175 12.38 20.46 9.88
N ILE A 176 12.52 19.66 8.83
CA ILE A 176 11.61 18.57 8.50
C ILE A 176 12.41 17.28 8.62
N ASP A 177 11.88 16.36 9.41
CA ASP A 177 12.41 15.01 9.52
C ASP A 177 11.28 14.02 9.19
N GLU A 178 11.33 13.47 7.98
CA GLU A 178 10.32 12.54 7.44
C GLU A 178 10.63 11.07 7.79
N ARG A 179 11.69 10.81 8.54
CA ARG A 179 12.04 9.45 8.96
C ARG A 179 11.01 8.89 9.94
N LEU A 180 10.83 7.58 9.91
CA LEU A 180 9.95 6.90 10.87
C LEU A 180 10.38 7.13 12.32
N ILE A 181 9.40 7.35 13.20
CA ILE A 181 9.60 7.32 14.63
C ILE A 181 9.93 5.88 15.04
N ALA A 182 10.88 5.72 15.95
CA ALA A 182 11.32 4.43 16.48
C ALA A 182 10.32 3.88 17.52
N ASP A 183 9.12 3.58 17.05
CA ASP A 183 8.06 2.90 17.80
C ASP A 183 7.86 1.52 17.19
N ILE A 184 8.35 0.49 17.87
CA ILE A 184 8.35 -0.88 17.36
C ILE A 184 6.93 -1.42 17.15
N LYS A 185 5.96 -1.00 17.96
CA LYS A 185 4.55 -1.43 17.83
C LYS A 185 3.88 -0.76 16.63
N ALA A 186 4.14 0.53 16.42
CA ALA A 186 3.63 1.23 15.25
C ALA A 186 4.23 0.68 13.94
N ILE A 187 5.52 0.29 13.95
CA ILE A 187 6.17 -0.34 12.79
C ILE A 187 5.61 -1.74 12.55
N LYS A 188 5.37 -2.53 13.61
CA LYS A 188 4.68 -3.82 13.49
C LYS A 188 3.29 -3.67 12.87
N GLU A 189 2.51 -2.69 13.33
CA GLU A 189 1.18 -2.40 12.78
C GLU A 189 1.26 -1.98 11.30
N LEU A 190 2.21 -1.12 10.94
CA LEU A 190 2.46 -0.72 9.56
C LEU A 190 2.71 -1.95 8.66
N ILE A 191 3.61 -2.85 9.06
CA ILE A 191 3.96 -4.05 8.29
C ILE A 191 2.76 -5.00 8.22
N SER A 192 2.12 -5.30 9.35
CA SER A 192 0.98 -6.20 9.43
C SER A 192 -0.19 -5.72 8.56
N THR A 193 -0.46 -4.42 8.58
CA THR A 193 -1.51 -3.81 7.78
C THR A 193 -1.16 -3.82 6.29
N HIS A 194 0.08 -3.43 5.94
CA HIS A 194 0.50 -3.34 4.55
C HIS A 194 0.49 -4.70 3.84
N PHE A 195 0.87 -5.77 4.54
CA PHE A 195 0.96 -7.12 4.00
C PHE A 195 -0.21 -8.02 4.37
N LEU A 196 -1.30 -7.50 4.92
CA LEU A 196 -2.40 -8.32 5.45
C LEU A 196 -2.92 -9.35 4.44
N VAL A 197 -3.18 -8.94 3.20
CA VAL A 197 -3.62 -9.87 2.13
C VAL A 197 -2.49 -10.83 1.75
N LYS A 198 -1.25 -10.34 1.62
CA LYS A 198 -0.10 -11.20 1.26
C LYS A 198 0.12 -12.30 2.30
N PHE A 199 0.09 -11.95 3.57
CA PHE A 199 0.22 -12.91 4.69
C PHE A 199 -0.91 -13.94 4.67
N PHE A 200 -2.14 -13.49 4.48
CA PHE A 200 -3.29 -14.39 4.37
C PHE A 200 -3.12 -15.35 3.18
N LEU A 201 -2.69 -14.87 2.01
CA LEU A 201 -2.49 -15.71 0.83
C LEU A 201 -1.34 -16.72 1.01
N ILE A 202 -0.23 -16.32 1.64
CA ILE A 202 0.88 -17.22 1.98
C ILE A 202 0.36 -18.37 2.88
N HIS A 203 -0.41 -18.05 3.89
CA HIS A 203 -0.95 -19.05 4.81
C HIS A 203 -2.02 -19.93 4.15
N GLU A 204 -3.03 -19.33 3.52
CA GLU A 204 -4.20 -20.06 3.03
C GLU A 204 -3.97 -20.77 1.68
N ARG A 205 -3.25 -20.14 0.76
CA ARG A 205 -3.04 -20.68 -0.59
C ARG A 205 -1.74 -21.43 -0.72
N GLU A 206 -0.64 -20.85 -0.21
CA GLU A 206 0.68 -21.47 -0.34
C GLU A 206 0.93 -22.51 0.77
N LYS A 207 0.06 -22.56 1.82
CA LYS A 207 0.19 -23.45 3.00
C LYS A 207 1.56 -23.33 3.67
N ARG A 208 2.13 -22.13 3.64
CA ARG A 208 3.47 -21.81 4.14
C ARG A 208 3.35 -20.98 5.41
N ASN A 209 4.17 -21.32 6.41
CA ASN A 209 4.31 -20.51 7.62
C ASN A 209 5.42 -19.48 7.43
N PHE A 210 5.29 -18.35 8.13
CA PHE A 210 6.32 -17.34 8.20
C PHE A 210 6.42 -16.74 9.61
N LYS A 211 7.58 -16.16 9.90
CA LYS A 211 7.86 -15.44 11.13
C LYS A 211 8.70 -14.22 10.81
N ILE A 212 8.22 -13.04 11.19
CA ILE A 212 8.97 -11.78 11.08
C ILE A 212 9.28 -11.31 12.50
N ILE A 213 10.56 -11.08 12.78
CA ILE A 213 11.07 -10.62 14.07
C ILE A 213 11.55 -9.19 13.89
N LEU A 214 10.94 -8.25 14.61
CA LEU A 214 11.33 -6.84 14.65
C LEU A 214 12.15 -6.58 15.90
N LYS A 215 13.26 -5.82 15.78
CA LYS A 215 14.14 -5.45 16.91
C LYS A 215 14.53 -3.97 16.86
N ILE A 216 14.45 -3.29 18.00
CA ILE A 216 14.99 -1.96 18.25
C ILE A 216 15.74 -2.01 19.58
N GLY A 217 17.07 -2.07 19.57
CA GLY A 217 17.85 -2.30 20.81
C GLY A 217 17.41 -3.60 21.47
N ASP A 218 16.95 -3.53 22.71
CA ASP A 218 16.48 -4.68 23.50
C ASP A 218 14.99 -4.97 23.29
N GLU A 219 14.24 -4.10 22.62
CA GLU A 219 12.82 -4.29 22.33
C GLU A 219 12.64 -5.24 21.13
N SER A 220 11.68 -6.13 21.21
CA SER A 220 11.34 -7.02 20.10
C SER A 220 9.83 -7.24 19.97
N GLU A 221 9.36 -7.35 18.71
CA GLU A 221 7.99 -7.71 18.34
C GLU A 221 8.01 -8.81 17.28
N ILE A 222 6.98 -9.63 17.25
CA ILE A 222 6.91 -10.77 16.32
C ILE A 222 5.60 -10.72 15.55
N ILE A 223 5.66 -11.04 14.26
CA ILE A 223 4.52 -11.25 13.37
C ILE A 223 4.59 -12.69 12.86
N THR A 224 3.53 -13.47 13.07
CA THR A 224 3.41 -14.87 12.60
C THR A 224 2.05 -15.10 11.97
N ASN A 225 1.86 -16.26 11.34
CA ASN A 225 0.56 -16.69 10.84
C ASN A 225 -0.55 -16.64 11.91
N GLU A 226 -0.22 -16.94 13.17
CA GLU A 226 -1.18 -16.94 14.28
C GLU A 226 -1.70 -15.54 14.61
N ASN A 227 -0.92 -14.51 14.29
CA ASN A 227 -1.30 -13.10 14.49
C ASN A 227 -2.14 -12.53 13.33
N ILE A 228 -2.32 -13.31 12.24
CA ILE A 228 -3.06 -12.83 11.09
C ILE A 228 -4.56 -13.01 11.36
N THR A 229 -5.28 -11.92 11.30
CA THR A 229 -6.73 -11.96 11.37
C THR A 229 -7.30 -12.73 10.19
N LYS A 230 -8.16 -13.70 10.47
CA LYS A 230 -8.85 -14.47 9.44
C LYS A 230 -9.68 -13.53 8.56
N LEU A 231 -9.45 -13.58 7.25
CA LEU A 231 -10.19 -12.81 6.27
C LEU A 231 -11.29 -13.66 5.64
N ASN A 232 -12.47 -13.08 5.47
CA ASN A 232 -13.50 -13.59 4.59
C ASN A 232 -13.25 -13.10 3.17
N LYS A 233 -13.86 -13.75 2.17
CA LYS A 233 -13.66 -13.41 0.76
C LYS A 233 -14.98 -13.40 0.01
N LYS A 234 -15.19 -12.38 -0.85
CA LYS A 234 -16.19 -12.34 -1.91
C LYS A 234 -15.46 -12.08 -3.24
N GLU A 235 -16.03 -12.56 -4.35
CA GLU A 235 -15.42 -12.43 -5.67
C GLU A 235 -16.42 -11.90 -6.68
N PHE A 236 -15.92 -11.20 -7.70
CA PHE A 236 -16.70 -10.80 -8.87
C PHE A 236 -15.80 -10.62 -10.08
N ASP A 237 -16.40 -10.77 -11.26
CA ASP A 237 -15.70 -10.63 -12.53
C ASP A 237 -16.19 -9.40 -13.28
N ILE A 238 -15.27 -8.74 -13.99
CA ILE A 238 -15.58 -7.68 -14.94
C ILE A 238 -14.96 -8.02 -16.28
N LEU A 239 -15.77 -7.89 -17.34
CA LEU A 239 -15.36 -8.09 -18.71
C LEU A 239 -14.61 -6.85 -19.23
N ASP A 240 -13.43 -7.07 -19.82
CA ASP A 240 -12.76 -6.05 -20.63
C ASP A 240 -13.50 -5.91 -21.97
N THR A 241 -14.24 -4.82 -22.12
CA THR A 241 -15.01 -4.52 -23.34
C THR A 241 -14.23 -3.71 -24.37
N THR A 242 -12.96 -3.37 -24.11
CA THR A 242 -12.10 -2.66 -25.06
C THR A 242 -11.36 -3.61 -26.00
N ASP A 243 -11.26 -4.88 -25.62
CA ASP A 243 -10.69 -5.95 -26.45
C ASP A 243 -11.76 -6.55 -27.36
N ASN A 244 -11.66 -6.29 -28.66
CA ASN A 244 -12.55 -6.86 -29.69
C ASN A 244 -12.11 -8.28 -30.11
N SER A 245 -11.30 -8.97 -29.33
CA SER A 245 -10.87 -10.33 -29.62
C SER A 245 -12.04 -11.31 -29.55
N LEU A 246 -11.91 -12.44 -30.27
CA LEU A 246 -12.90 -13.54 -30.25
C LEU A 246 -13.01 -14.20 -28.84
N ASN A 247 -12.04 -13.93 -27.96
CA ASN A 247 -11.99 -14.41 -26.59
C ASN A 247 -11.91 -13.21 -25.63
N PRO A 248 -13.05 -12.69 -25.16
CA PRO A 248 -13.06 -11.55 -24.25
C PRO A 248 -12.34 -11.88 -22.94
N GLN A 249 -11.50 -10.94 -22.47
CA GLN A 249 -10.76 -11.10 -21.23
C GLN A 249 -11.65 -10.70 -20.04
N TYR A 250 -11.75 -11.58 -19.04
CA TYR A 250 -12.35 -11.29 -17.75
C TYR A 250 -11.27 -11.06 -16.72
N TYR A 251 -11.46 -10.03 -15.89
CA TYR A 251 -10.65 -9.80 -14.72
C TYR A 251 -11.43 -10.17 -13.46
N ASN A 252 -10.88 -11.08 -12.67
CA ASN A 252 -11.41 -11.45 -11.37
C ASN A 252 -10.95 -10.45 -10.31
N PHE A 253 -11.87 -10.02 -9.43
CA PHE A 253 -11.64 -9.16 -8.29
C PHE A 253 -12.01 -9.90 -7.02
N GLU A 254 -11.11 -9.90 -6.05
CA GLU A 254 -11.27 -10.56 -4.76
C GLU A 254 -11.34 -9.52 -3.65
N LEU A 255 -12.50 -9.39 -2.99
CA LEU A 255 -12.68 -8.56 -1.82
C LEU A 255 -12.41 -9.40 -0.58
N PHE A 256 -11.31 -9.12 0.12
CA PHE A 256 -11.00 -9.66 1.43
C PHE A 256 -11.54 -8.71 2.49
N TYR A 257 -12.19 -9.27 3.52
CA TYR A 257 -12.77 -8.43 4.58
C TYR A 257 -12.82 -9.15 5.92
N ASN A 258 -12.79 -8.36 6.99
CA ASN A 258 -13.05 -8.83 8.34
C ASN A 258 -13.56 -7.70 9.24
N TYR A 259 -14.25 -8.10 10.30
CA TYR A 259 -14.64 -7.21 11.36
C TYR A 259 -13.68 -7.35 12.54
N THR A 260 -13.23 -6.23 13.10
CA THR A 260 -12.41 -6.19 14.31
C THR A 260 -13.11 -5.37 15.40
N THR A 261 -12.89 -5.73 16.66
CA THR A 261 -13.42 -5.02 17.83
C THR A 261 -12.35 -4.17 18.51
N ASN A 262 -11.14 -4.17 18.00
CA ASN A 262 -10.07 -3.37 18.56
C ASN A 262 -10.18 -1.92 18.11
N LYS A 263 -10.58 -1.04 19.04
CA LYS A 263 -10.74 0.41 18.80
C LYS A 263 -9.45 1.11 18.38
N ASN A 264 -8.29 0.52 18.69
CA ASN A 264 -6.98 1.07 18.37
C ASN A 264 -6.49 0.64 16.96
N GLU A 265 -7.13 -0.34 16.32
CA GLU A 265 -6.80 -0.73 14.97
C GLU A 265 -7.37 0.27 13.96
N LYS A 266 -6.52 0.70 13.03
CA LYS A 266 -6.96 1.58 11.95
C LYS A 266 -7.91 0.86 11.01
N PHE A 267 -8.94 1.56 10.59
CA PHE A 267 -9.80 1.17 9.48
C PHE A 267 -8.95 1.04 8.21
N VAL A 268 -8.88 -0.17 7.63
CA VAL A 268 -8.15 -0.40 6.38
C VAL A 268 -9.15 -0.69 5.27
N GLN A 269 -9.30 0.25 4.36
CA GLN A 269 -10.15 0.12 3.18
C GLN A 269 -9.33 0.55 1.96
N SER A 270 -8.78 -0.43 1.24
CA SER A 270 -7.76 -0.16 0.24
C SER A 270 -7.81 -1.12 -0.94
N TYR A 271 -7.38 -0.63 -2.09
CA TYR A 271 -7.02 -1.45 -3.23
C TYR A 271 -5.64 -2.07 -3.00
N CYS A 272 -5.45 -3.29 -3.50
CA CYS A 272 -4.23 -4.07 -3.30
C CYS A 272 -3.64 -4.57 -4.63
N SER A 273 -2.32 -4.60 -4.71
CA SER A 273 -1.55 -5.24 -5.80
C SER A 273 -0.53 -6.21 -5.21
N ALA A 274 -0.47 -7.41 -5.77
CA ALA A 274 0.40 -8.48 -5.29
C ALA A 274 0.30 -8.72 -3.76
N GLY A 275 -0.90 -8.52 -3.20
CA GLY A 275 -1.19 -8.66 -1.78
C GLY A 275 -0.71 -7.51 -0.89
N ARG A 276 -0.30 -6.37 -1.47
CA ARG A 276 0.15 -5.15 -0.77
C ARG A 276 -0.82 -4.00 -0.99
N LEU A 277 -0.96 -3.11 -0.02
CA LEU A 277 -1.78 -1.90 -0.17
C LEU A 277 -1.22 -0.98 -1.25
N ILE A 278 -2.10 -0.42 -2.08
CA ILE A 278 -1.73 0.57 -3.11
C ILE A 278 -2.29 1.94 -2.75
N ALA A 279 -3.62 2.00 -2.60
CA ALA A 279 -4.34 3.25 -2.44
C ALA A 279 -5.63 3.03 -1.64
N PRO A 280 -6.06 3.99 -0.82
CA PRO A 280 -7.32 3.89 -0.11
C PRO A 280 -8.50 3.86 -1.08
N PHE A 281 -9.60 3.24 -0.65
CA PHE A 281 -10.86 3.28 -1.39
C PHE A 281 -11.30 4.71 -1.66
N THR A 282 -11.92 4.91 -2.82
CA THR A 282 -12.59 6.18 -3.14
C THR A 282 -13.82 6.38 -2.27
N ASP A 283 -14.27 7.64 -2.13
CA ASP A 283 -15.45 7.97 -1.29
C ASP A 283 -16.73 7.25 -1.73
N SER A 284 -16.81 6.80 -3.00
CA SER A 284 -17.99 6.10 -3.52
C SER A 284 -18.24 4.73 -2.88
N VAL A 285 -17.17 4.05 -2.41
CA VAL A 285 -17.24 2.71 -1.77
C VAL A 285 -16.68 2.69 -0.35
N LYS A 286 -16.09 3.79 0.10
CA LYS A 286 -15.52 3.90 1.44
C LYS A 286 -16.64 3.97 2.49
N ILE A 287 -16.54 3.11 3.50
CA ILE A 287 -17.40 3.14 4.69
C ILE A 287 -16.72 4.01 5.74
N THR A 288 -17.39 5.06 6.16
CA THR A 288 -16.86 6.03 7.15
C THR A 288 -17.33 5.79 8.57
N SER A 289 -18.40 5.01 8.74
CA SER A 289 -18.97 4.66 10.04
C SER A 289 -19.74 3.36 9.95
N LEU A 290 -19.83 2.63 11.05
CA LEU A 290 -20.65 1.42 11.20
C LEU A 290 -21.76 1.67 12.23
N PRO A 291 -22.87 0.88 12.21
CA PRO A 291 -23.94 1.00 13.21
C PRO A 291 -23.46 0.82 14.64
N SER A 292 -22.37 0.06 14.83
CA SER A 292 -21.72 -0.14 16.14
C SER A 292 -20.36 0.59 16.15
N PRO A 293 -20.15 1.53 17.08
CA PRO A 293 -18.89 2.28 17.18
C PRO A 293 -17.71 1.43 17.68
N ASP A 294 -18.00 0.22 18.19
CA ASP A 294 -16.99 -0.70 18.72
C ASP A 294 -16.47 -1.69 17.66
N ILE A 295 -17.01 -1.62 16.45
CA ILE A 295 -16.66 -2.53 15.35
C ILE A 295 -16.01 -1.74 14.22
N ASN A 296 -14.89 -2.24 13.72
CA ASN A 296 -14.26 -1.77 12.50
C ASN A 296 -14.44 -2.81 11.38
N LEU A 297 -14.54 -2.36 10.12
CA LEU A 297 -14.61 -3.21 8.93
C LEU A 297 -13.42 -2.92 8.04
N ASN A 298 -12.48 -3.86 7.97
CA ASN A 298 -11.40 -3.83 7.00
C ASN A 298 -11.89 -4.42 5.69
N MET A 299 -11.55 -3.77 4.57
CA MET A 299 -11.88 -4.21 3.21
C MET A 299 -10.70 -3.98 2.29
N LEU A 300 -10.28 -5.04 1.59
CA LEU A 300 -9.08 -5.04 0.76
C LEU A 300 -9.44 -5.68 -0.58
N LEU A 301 -9.46 -4.90 -1.64
CA LEU A 301 -9.79 -5.37 -2.99
C LEU A 301 -8.51 -5.66 -3.76
N ALA A 302 -8.29 -6.92 -4.12
CA ALA A 302 -7.16 -7.38 -4.92
C ALA A 302 -7.61 -7.88 -6.28
N SER A 303 -6.77 -7.69 -7.29
CA SER A 303 -6.98 -8.22 -8.64
C SER A 303 -5.67 -8.22 -9.42
N LYS A 304 -5.51 -9.17 -10.33
CA LYS A 304 -4.46 -9.14 -11.35
C LYS A 304 -4.52 -7.86 -12.20
N TYR A 305 -5.71 -7.30 -12.39
CA TYR A 305 -5.91 -6.02 -13.05
C TYR A 305 -5.10 -4.90 -12.40
N PHE A 306 -5.09 -4.84 -11.06
CA PHE A 306 -4.30 -3.88 -10.31
C PHE A 306 -2.80 -4.17 -10.37
N ASP A 307 -2.41 -5.47 -10.35
CA ASP A 307 -1.00 -5.88 -10.44
C ASP A 307 -0.32 -5.35 -11.70
N GLU A 308 -1.07 -5.32 -12.80
CA GLU A 308 -0.60 -4.85 -14.11
C GLU A 308 -0.59 -3.32 -14.23
N ARG A 309 -1.40 -2.60 -13.42
CA ARG A 309 -1.74 -1.17 -13.60
C ARG A 309 -1.42 -0.29 -12.40
N THR A 310 -0.45 -0.67 -11.59
CA THR A 310 0.12 0.19 -10.55
C THR A 310 1.32 0.97 -11.07
N THR A 311 1.68 2.07 -10.38
CA THR A 311 2.95 2.79 -10.62
C THR A 311 4.15 1.86 -10.41
N GLU A 312 5.31 2.28 -10.88
CA GLU A 312 6.55 1.53 -10.68
C GLU A 312 6.86 1.37 -9.19
N GLU A 313 6.56 2.38 -8.38
CA GLU A 313 6.76 2.42 -6.93
C GLU A 313 5.70 1.64 -6.16
N ARG A 314 4.61 1.21 -6.82
CA ARG A 314 3.46 0.49 -6.25
C ARG A 314 2.77 1.22 -5.10
N ASN A 315 2.75 2.52 -5.15
CA ASN A 315 2.08 3.38 -4.17
C ASN A 315 0.83 4.07 -4.73
N ASP A 316 0.54 3.88 -6.02
CA ASP A 316 -0.69 4.36 -6.67
C ASP A 316 -0.97 3.58 -7.97
N PHE A 317 -2.05 3.92 -8.67
CA PHE A 317 -2.36 3.42 -10.00
C PHE A 317 -1.58 4.16 -11.08
N SER A 318 -1.27 3.47 -12.19
CA SER A 318 -0.69 4.06 -13.41
C SER A 318 -1.70 4.81 -14.27
N PHE A 319 -2.97 4.86 -13.84
CA PHE A 319 -4.06 5.59 -14.47
C PHE A 319 -4.71 6.56 -13.48
N SER A 320 -5.43 7.56 -13.98
CA SER A 320 -6.15 8.52 -13.12
C SER A 320 -7.36 7.85 -12.46
N LYS A 321 -7.48 7.98 -11.13
CA LYS A 321 -8.63 7.46 -10.36
C LYS A 321 -9.96 8.11 -10.76
N ASN A 322 -9.91 9.27 -11.40
CA ASN A 322 -11.08 10.02 -11.83
C ASN A 322 -11.46 9.75 -13.30
N ASP A 323 -10.66 8.96 -14.04
CA ASP A 323 -11.01 8.60 -15.40
C ASP A 323 -12.26 7.72 -15.41
N VAL A 324 -13.25 8.15 -16.17
CA VAL A 324 -14.52 7.44 -16.37
C VAL A 324 -14.59 6.76 -17.75
N ASN A 325 -13.69 7.12 -18.65
CA ASN A 325 -13.66 6.62 -20.01
C ASN A 325 -12.77 5.37 -20.10
N LYS A 326 -13.27 4.36 -20.81
CA LYS A 326 -12.49 3.16 -21.12
C LYS A 326 -11.43 3.49 -22.17
N THR A 327 -10.23 3.01 -21.93
CA THR A 327 -9.10 3.11 -22.87
C THR A 327 -8.37 1.77 -22.91
N THR A 328 -7.50 1.55 -23.88
CA THR A 328 -6.67 0.33 -23.95
C THR A 328 -5.72 0.20 -22.73
N VAL A 329 -5.33 1.32 -22.11
CA VAL A 329 -4.50 1.34 -20.90
C VAL A 329 -5.34 1.13 -19.64
N ASN A 330 -6.57 1.66 -19.63
CA ASN A 330 -7.52 1.57 -18.53
C ASN A 330 -8.87 1.06 -19.03
N PRO A 331 -8.99 -0.25 -19.38
CA PRO A 331 -10.20 -0.82 -19.95
C PRO A 331 -11.35 -0.94 -18.95
N ILE A 332 -11.04 -0.95 -17.65
CA ILE A 332 -12.03 -1.00 -16.57
C ILE A 332 -11.76 0.16 -15.60
N PRO A 333 -12.40 1.32 -15.79
CA PRO A 333 -12.23 2.45 -14.91
C PRO A 333 -12.68 2.14 -13.47
N LEU A 334 -12.08 2.82 -12.50
CA LEU A 334 -12.35 2.57 -11.07
C LEU A 334 -13.82 2.76 -10.68
N ASN A 335 -14.54 3.67 -11.33
CA ASN A 335 -15.98 3.85 -11.12
C ASN A 335 -16.77 2.59 -11.49
N GLU A 336 -16.43 1.87 -12.58
CA GLU A 336 -17.09 0.62 -12.97
C GLU A 336 -16.81 -0.50 -11.95
N ILE A 337 -15.54 -0.60 -11.49
CA ILE A 337 -15.18 -1.55 -10.43
C ILE A 337 -15.97 -1.23 -9.15
N ASN A 338 -16.07 0.04 -8.78
CA ASN A 338 -16.78 0.47 -7.59
C ASN A 338 -18.30 0.24 -7.68
N GLU A 339 -18.91 0.40 -8.88
CA GLU A 339 -20.34 0.07 -9.06
C GLU A 339 -20.62 -1.43 -8.85
N LYS A 340 -19.69 -2.30 -9.24
CA LYS A 340 -19.80 -3.74 -8.95
C LYS A 340 -19.51 -4.09 -7.51
N LEU A 341 -18.64 -3.32 -6.85
CA LEU A 341 -18.25 -3.55 -5.46
C LEU A 341 -19.33 -3.12 -4.46
N LYS A 342 -20.10 -2.08 -4.77
CA LYS A 342 -21.17 -1.54 -3.88
C LYS A 342 -22.15 -2.59 -3.38
N PRO A 343 -22.84 -3.36 -4.24
CA PRO A 343 -23.81 -4.35 -3.78
C PRO A 343 -23.17 -5.45 -2.91
N ILE A 344 -21.91 -5.78 -3.15
CA ILE A 344 -21.16 -6.76 -2.34
C ILE A 344 -20.89 -6.20 -0.94
N ILE A 345 -20.54 -4.92 -0.84
CA ILE A 345 -20.36 -4.25 0.45
C ILE A 345 -21.70 -4.17 1.20
N GLU A 346 -22.81 -3.88 0.50
CA GLU A 346 -24.16 -3.89 1.09
C GLU A 346 -24.49 -5.26 1.68
N GLU A 347 -24.27 -6.33 0.91
CA GLU A 347 -24.48 -7.70 1.36
C GLU A 347 -23.67 -8.00 2.64
N ILE A 348 -22.38 -7.64 2.66
CA ILE A 348 -21.51 -7.82 3.83
C ILE A 348 -22.04 -7.06 5.06
N LEU A 349 -22.51 -5.82 4.86
CA LEU A 349 -23.06 -5.01 5.93
C LEU A 349 -24.38 -5.59 6.46
N LEU A 350 -25.28 -6.04 5.58
CA LEU A 350 -26.57 -6.63 5.96
C LEU A 350 -26.40 -8.00 6.64
N GLU A 351 -25.43 -8.81 6.22
CA GLU A 351 -25.09 -10.05 6.93
C GLU A 351 -24.70 -9.78 8.40
N LYS A 352 -23.97 -8.69 8.66
CA LYS A 352 -23.54 -8.33 10.03
C LYS A 352 -24.58 -7.52 10.79
N PHE A 353 -25.31 -6.67 10.09
CA PHE A 353 -26.28 -5.73 10.64
C PHE A 353 -27.65 -5.88 9.96
N PRO A 354 -28.43 -6.94 10.23
CA PRO A 354 -29.69 -7.23 9.50
C PRO A 354 -30.77 -6.14 9.62
N LYS A 355 -30.67 -5.27 10.64
CA LYS A 355 -31.59 -4.16 10.85
C LYS A 355 -31.19 -2.87 10.13
N LEU A 356 -30.06 -2.86 9.43
CA LEU A 356 -29.51 -1.64 8.83
C LEU A 356 -30.49 -0.94 7.88
N GLU A 357 -31.20 -1.70 7.02
CA GLU A 357 -32.20 -1.13 6.11
C GLU A 357 -33.34 -0.46 6.87
N SER A 358 -33.96 -1.18 7.82
CA SER A 358 -35.08 -0.64 8.60
C SER A 358 -34.67 0.57 9.45
N ASP A 359 -33.44 0.59 9.95
CA ASP A 359 -32.94 1.72 10.73
C ASP A 359 -32.61 2.92 9.83
N ASN A 360 -32.09 2.68 8.62
CA ASN A 360 -31.93 3.74 7.62
C ASN A 360 -33.26 4.32 7.18
N ASP A 361 -34.29 3.49 6.93
CA ASP A 361 -35.62 3.93 6.52
C ASP A 361 -36.26 4.81 7.60
N LYS A 362 -36.13 4.44 8.88
CA LYS A 362 -36.61 5.29 10.01
C LYS A 362 -35.90 6.65 10.01
N ILE A 363 -34.57 6.68 9.84
CA ILE A 363 -33.81 7.92 9.79
C ILE A 363 -34.26 8.80 8.61
N LEU A 364 -34.49 8.20 7.42
CA LEU A 364 -34.99 8.93 6.26
C LEU A 364 -36.39 9.52 6.52
N GLN A 365 -37.28 8.73 7.10
CA GLN A 365 -38.62 9.17 7.45
C GLN A 365 -38.58 10.33 8.46
N GLU A 366 -37.79 10.21 9.52
CA GLU A 366 -37.59 11.29 10.50
C GLU A 366 -37.05 12.57 9.85
N CYS A 367 -36.11 12.46 8.89
CA CYS A 367 -35.59 13.61 8.14
C CYS A 367 -36.69 14.29 7.30
N ILE A 368 -37.56 13.50 6.65
CA ILE A 368 -38.68 14.01 5.86
C ILE A 368 -39.71 14.70 6.76
N GLU A 369 -40.01 14.13 7.90
CA GLU A 369 -40.94 14.71 8.88
C GLU A 369 -40.42 16.03 9.46
N GLU A 370 -39.12 16.09 9.79
CA GLU A 370 -38.46 17.31 10.30
C GLU A 370 -38.39 18.43 9.26
N ARG A 371 -38.05 18.08 7.99
CA ARG A 371 -37.88 19.05 6.91
C ARG A 371 -38.54 18.57 5.61
N PRO A 372 -39.89 18.63 5.50
CA PRO A 372 -40.61 18.09 4.34
C PRO A 372 -40.15 18.64 2.99
N TYR A 373 -39.69 19.92 2.95
CA TYR A 373 -39.25 20.57 1.73
C TYR A 373 -37.94 19.94 1.15
N LEU A 374 -37.19 19.21 1.96
CA LEU A 374 -36.00 18.46 1.55
C LEU A 374 -36.32 17.06 1.04
N GLY A 375 -37.51 16.53 1.22
CA GLY A 375 -37.87 15.14 0.93
C GLY A 375 -37.47 14.68 -0.47
N LYS A 376 -37.68 15.53 -1.49
CA LYS A 376 -37.29 15.23 -2.87
C LYS A 376 -35.76 15.30 -3.16
N TYR A 377 -34.96 15.75 -2.19
CA TYR A 377 -33.50 15.84 -2.26
C TYR A 377 -32.82 14.78 -1.38
N ILE A 378 -33.59 14.09 -0.56
CA ILE A 378 -33.13 12.97 0.27
C ILE A 378 -32.93 11.76 -0.65
N ARG A 379 -31.71 11.26 -0.72
CA ARG A 379 -31.39 10.05 -1.49
C ARG A 379 -31.88 8.83 -0.73
N GLN A 380 -32.65 7.98 -1.40
CA GLN A 380 -33.16 6.71 -0.85
C GLN A 380 -32.12 5.57 -0.98
N ASP A 381 -30.84 5.90 -1.14
CA ASP A 381 -29.78 4.91 -1.18
C ASP A 381 -29.60 4.32 0.24
N THR A 382 -30.01 3.06 0.42
CA THR A 382 -29.95 2.33 1.70
C THR A 382 -28.60 1.70 1.98
N SER A 383 -27.68 1.73 1.00
CA SER A 383 -26.37 1.07 1.06
C SER A 383 -25.38 1.69 2.02
N LYS A 384 -25.62 2.93 2.48
CA LYS A 384 -24.69 3.63 3.38
C LYS A 384 -25.36 3.86 4.72
N ILE A 385 -24.62 3.63 5.79
CA ILE A 385 -25.02 4.00 7.14
C ILE A 385 -25.35 5.48 7.16
N LYS A 386 -26.61 5.78 7.50
CA LYS A 386 -27.14 7.13 7.51
C LYS A 386 -27.22 7.64 8.95
N THR A 387 -26.76 8.87 9.15
CA THR A 387 -27.08 9.63 10.34
C THR A 387 -28.00 10.79 9.93
N LYS A 388 -28.95 11.13 10.78
CA LYS A 388 -29.90 12.23 10.53
C LYS A 388 -29.20 13.53 10.10
N ALA A 389 -28.12 13.91 10.81
CA ALA A 389 -27.34 15.10 10.50
C ALA A 389 -26.74 15.06 9.09
N LYS A 390 -26.19 13.91 8.67
CA LYS A 390 -25.56 13.75 7.35
C LYS A 390 -26.59 13.77 6.22
N VAL A 391 -27.74 13.10 6.42
CA VAL A 391 -28.83 13.07 5.45
C VAL A 391 -29.37 14.49 5.20
N LEU A 392 -29.60 15.26 6.27
CA LEU A 392 -30.09 16.64 6.17
C LEU A 392 -29.05 17.57 5.53
N ASP A 393 -27.76 17.45 5.86
CA ASP A 393 -26.69 18.26 5.26
C ASP A 393 -26.54 18.00 3.75
N GLU A 394 -26.55 16.74 3.33
CA GLU A 394 -26.51 16.37 1.91
C GLU A 394 -27.74 16.87 1.14
N ALA A 395 -28.94 16.73 1.72
CA ALA A 395 -30.17 17.21 1.12
C ALA A 395 -30.20 18.75 1.00
N GLU A 396 -29.72 19.47 2.03
CA GLU A 396 -29.60 20.94 1.96
C GLU A 396 -28.61 21.40 0.90
N LYS A 397 -27.46 20.74 0.78
CA LYS A 397 -26.48 21.04 -0.29
C LYS A 397 -27.10 20.83 -1.67
N ALA A 398 -27.84 19.74 -1.88
CA ALA A 398 -28.54 19.46 -3.13
C ALA A 398 -29.62 20.51 -3.44
N TYR A 399 -30.41 20.90 -2.43
CA TYR A 399 -31.42 21.96 -2.53
C TYR A 399 -30.79 23.30 -2.92
N LYS A 400 -29.74 23.75 -2.21
CA LYS A 400 -29.03 25.01 -2.49
C LYS A 400 -28.44 25.02 -3.90
N LYS A 401 -27.80 23.92 -4.34
CA LYS A 401 -27.24 23.79 -5.69
C LYS A 401 -28.34 23.98 -6.75
N LYS A 402 -29.49 23.33 -6.59
CA LYS A 402 -30.60 23.45 -7.54
C LYS A 402 -31.20 24.87 -7.54
N LYS A 403 -31.33 25.50 -6.36
CA LYS A 403 -31.80 26.89 -6.25
C LYS A 403 -30.87 27.90 -6.96
N MET A 404 -29.54 27.74 -6.82
CA MET A 404 -28.57 28.57 -7.55
C MET A 404 -28.66 28.40 -9.08
N MET A 405 -28.87 27.16 -9.57
CA MET A 405 -29.06 26.92 -11.00
C MET A 405 -30.29 27.64 -11.55
N PHE A 406 -31.40 27.70 -10.79
CA PHE A 406 -32.60 28.43 -11.20
C PHE A 406 -32.40 29.94 -11.20
N VAL A 407 -31.66 30.50 -10.22
CA VAL A 407 -31.39 31.96 -10.16
C VAL A 407 -30.50 32.42 -11.31
N ASN A 408 -29.56 31.60 -11.78
CA ASN A 408 -28.67 31.92 -12.88
C ASN A 408 -29.30 31.75 -14.28
N HIS A 409 -30.49 31.17 -14.39
CA HIS A 409 -31.21 30.96 -15.65
C HIS A 409 -32.31 32.05 -15.92
N PHE A 410 -32.56 32.93 -14.95
CA PHE A 410 -33.44 34.09 -15.19
C PHE A 410 -32.55 35.35 -15.27
N PRO A 411 -32.36 35.97 -16.47
CA PRO A 411 -31.74 37.27 -16.56
C PRO A 411 -32.63 38.25 -15.76
N ARG A 412 -31.99 39.05 -14.91
CA ARG A 412 -32.65 40.15 -14.24
C ARG A 412 -33.17 41.09 -15.31
N CYS A 413 -34.50 41.19 -15.45
CA CYS A 413 -35.14 42.29 -16.17
C CYS A 413 -34.85 43.62 -15.50
#